data_b8e2956b2323423c65ba0fa5f240e06b
#
_entry.id   b8e2956b2323423c65ba0fa5f240e06b
#
_cell.length_a   1.000
_cell.length_b   1.000
_cell.length_c   1.000
_cell.angle_alpha   90.00
_cell.angle_beta   90.00
_cell.angle_gamma   90.00
#
_symmetry.space_group_name_H-M   'P 1'
#
loop_
_entity.id
_entity.type
_entity.pdbx_description
1 polymer ?
#
loop_
_entity_poly.entity_id
_entity_poly.type
_entity_poly.pdbx_seq_one_letter_code
_entity_poly.pdbx_strand_id
1 'polypeptide(L)'
;MLFRSDDTHTYWYSFFTSFAEPVDRQAMRQPRLAAVTLPDYQPRSGRHNRWGFDPRDQIERTYLGMGEEDINIHDQWAVESMGAIANRTREHLGSTDKVIIANRRMLLQAIEAVQAGATAPGMADPALAARMTAPDTLDGIAPAGNWDNFWRAAAAAKRAAAPWAKTTRPTASLDERAA
;
A
#
# COMPACT_ATOMS: atom_id res chain seq x y z
N MET A 1 -2.07 1.48 0.08
CA MET A 1 -1.50 2.68 0.73
C MET A 1 -2.45 3.13 1.81
N LEU A 2 -1.96 3.33 3.03
CA LEU A 2 -2.76 3.74 4.19
C LEU A 2 -2.54 5.23 4.43
N PHE A 3 -3.63 5.97 4.59
CA PHE A 3 -3.60 7.38 4.95
C PHE A 3 -4.33 7.57 6.26
N ARG A 4 -3.65 8.14 7.23
CA ARG A 4 -4.25 8.50 8.50
C ARG A 4 -5.30 9.59 8.26
N SER A 5 -6.51 9.37 8.75
CA SER A 5 -7.56 10.38 8.76
C SER A 5 -7.68 11.08 10.12
N ASP A 6 -7.46 10.32 11.21
CA ASP A 6 -7.42 10.80 12.58
C ASP A 6 -6.59 9.84 13.47
N ASP A 7 -6.70 9.95 14.80
CA ASP A 7 -5.91 9.11 15.72
C ASP A 7 -6.30 7.63 15.71
N THR A 8 -7.49 7.30 15.27
CA THR A 8 -8.08 5.96 15.33
C THR A 8 -8.51 5.40 13.98
N HIS A 9 -8.52 6.22 12.93
CA HIS A 9 -8.96 5.83 11.61
C HIS A 9 -7.89 6.04 10.56
N THR A 10 -7.88 5.12 9.60
CA THR A 10 -6.99 5.15 8.44
C THR A 10 -7.76 4.75 7.19
N TYR A 11 -7.67 5.53 6.12
CA TYR A 11 -8.16 5.11 4.82
C TYR A 11 -7.15 4.21 4.13
N TRP A 12 -7.61 3.09 3.63
CA TRP A 12 -6.83 2.16 2.84
C TRP A 12 -7.21 2.29 1.36
N TYR A 13 -6.29 2.80 0.57
CA TYR A 13 -6.46 2.91 -0.88
C TYR A 13 -5.72 1.76 -1.59
N SER A 14 -6.45 0.99 -2.39
CA SER A 14 -5.89 -0.05 -3.23
C SER A 14 -5.68 0.46 -4.65
N PHE A 15 -4.46 0.37 -5.15
CA PHE A 15 -4.10 0.75 -6.51
C PHE A 15 -3.74 -0.49 -7.31
N PHE A 16 -4.41 -0.67 -8.45
CA PHE A 16 -4.14 -1.75 -9.37
C PHE A 16 -3.50 -1.19 -10.64
N THR A 17 -2.30 -1.66 -10.95
CA THR A 17 -1.54 -1.23 -12.13
C THR A 17 -1.09 -2.44 -12.93
N SER A 18 -1.00 -2.29 -14.24
CA SER A 18 -0.46 -3.30 -15.12
C SER A 18 0.61 -2.71 -16.02
N PHE A 19 1.66 -3.48 -16.27
CA PHE A 19 2.71 -3.14 -17.22
C PHE A 19 2.50 -3.79 -18.60
N ALA A 20 1.46 -4.60 -18.75
CA ALA A 20 1.13 -5.29 -19.99
C ALA A 20 -0.32 -4.97 -20.41
N GLU A 21 -1.24 -5.84 -20.08
CA GLU A 21 -2.64 -5.69 -20.46
C GLU A 21 -3.35 -4.60 -19.64
N PRO A 22 -4.37 -3.94 -20.21
CA PRO A 22 -5.19 -3.01 -19.46
C PRO A 22 -5.85 -3.67 -18.25
N VAL A 23 -5.91 -2.94 -17.15
CA VAL A 23 -6.60 -3.40 -15.94
C VAL A 23 -8.11 -3.38 -16.17
N ASP A 24 -8.78 -4.51 -15.97
CA ASP A 24 -10.24 -4.56 -15.89
C ASP A 24 -10.69 -3.87 -14.59
N ARG A 25 -11.13 -2.63 -14.74
CA ARG A 25 -11.56 -1.78 -13.63
C ARG A 25 -12.73 -2.38 -12.86
N GLN A 26 -13.67 -3.03 -13.57
CA GLN A 26 -14.85 -3.57 -12.94
C GLN A 26 -14.54 -4.82 -12.15
N ALA A 27 -13.76 -5.74 -12.72
CA ALA A 27 -13.32 -6.94 -12.04
C ALA A 27 -12.50 -6.62 -10.77
N MET A 28 -11.65 -5.57 -10.82
CA MET A 28 -10.88 -5.15 -9.64
C MET A 28 -11.73 -4.41 -8.60
N ARG A 29 -12.74 -3.66 -9.02
CA ARG A 29 -13.56 -2.83 -8.14
C ARG A 29 -14.64 -3.61 -7.40
N GLN A 30 -15.30 -4.56 -8.05
CA GLN A 30 -16.45 -5.26 -7.50
C GLN A 30 -16.15 -5.98 -6.17
N PRO A 31 -15.10 -6.80 -6.03
CA PRO A 31 -14.79 -7.45 -4.76
C PRO A 31 -14.52 -6.44 -3.63
N ARG A 32 -13.89 -5.30 -3.96
CA ARG A 32 -13.59 -4.25 -2.97
C ARG A 32 -14.84 -3.54 -2.48
N LEU A 33 -15.79 -3.26 -3.35
CA LEU A 33 -17.07 -2.68 -2.97
C LEU A 33 -17.94 -3.67 -2.18
N ALA A 34 -17.85 -4.95 -2.48
CA ALA A 34 -18.57 -5.98 -1.73
C ALA A 34 -18.10 -6.10 -0.27
N ALA A 35 -16.84 -5.78 0.01
CA ALA A 35 -16.25 -5.85 1.35
C ALA A 35 -16.63 -4.67 2.27
N VAL A 36 -17.29 -3.64 1.74
CA VAL A 36 -17.63 -2.42 2.49
C VAL A 36 -19.11 -2.04 2.36
N THR A 37 -19.56 -1.15 3.23
CA THR A 37 -20.86 -0.48 3.12
C THR A 37 -20.66 0.96 2.63
N LEU A 38 -21.49 1.37 1.67
CA LEU A 38 -21.49 2.74 1.14
C LEU A 38 -22.50 3.60 1.92
N PRO A 39 -22.32 4.93 1.98
CA PRO A 39 -21.29 5.72 1.26
C PRO A 39 -19.94 5.82 1.99
N ASP A 40 -19.85 5.43 3.25
CA ASP A 40 -18.70 5.74 4.12
C ASP A 40 -17.57 4.71 4.05
N TYR A 41 -17.70 3.72 3.15
CA TYR A 41 -16.71 2.64 2.97
C TYR A 41 -16.37 1.89 4.26
N GLN A 42 -17.35 1.73 5.16
CA GLN A 42 -17.15 1.00 6.40
C GLN A 42 -16.97 -0.51 6.12
N PRO A 43 -15.91 -1.14 6.64
CA PRO A 43 -15.69 -2.56 6.45
C PRO A 43 -16.85 -3.40 7.02
N ARG A 44 -17.30 -4.39 6.25
CA ARG A 44 -18.32 -5.37 6.70
C ARG A 44 -17.76 -6.35 7.72
N SER A 45 -16.46 -6.59 7.65
CA SER A 45 -15.73 -7.43 8.60
C SER A 45 -14.86 -6.57 9.50
N GLY A 46 -14.85 -6.89 10.79
CA GLY A 46 -14.11 -6.12 11.75
C GLY A 46 -14.16 -6.77 13.13
N ARG A 47 -13.75 -6.04 14.16
CA ARG A 47 -13.75 -6.54 15.54
C ARG A 47 -15.13 -7.05 16.00
N HIS A 48 -16.21 -6.42 15.57
CA HIS A 48 -17.59 -6.75 15.94
C HIS A 48 -18.03 -8.16 15.54
N ASN A 49 -17.46 -8.70 14.47
CA ASN A 49 -17.74 -10.06 13.98
C ASN A 49 -16.47 -10.92 13.90
N ARG A 50 -15.42 -10.56 14.65
CA ARG A 50 -14.11 -11.24 14.66
C ARG A 50 -13.50 -11.39 13.27
N TRP A 51 -13.71 -10.39 12.39
CA TRP A 51 -13.27 -10.38 10.99
C TRP A 51 -13.75 -11.57 10.17
N GLY A 52 -14.87 -12.17 10.57
CA GLY A 52 -15.40 -13.39 9.94
C GLY A 52 -14.62 -14.66 10.26
N PHE A 53 -13.80 -14.66 11.30
CA PHE A 53 -13.01 -15.84 11.67
C PHE A 53 -13.88 -17.03 12.09
N ASP A 54 -13.69 -18.14 11.39
CA ASP A 54 -14.29 -19.44 11.68
C ASP A 54 -13.19 -20.47 12.01
N PRO A 55 -13.13 -20.96 13.28
CA PRO A 55 -12.15 -21.97 13.67
C PRO A 55 -12.29 -23.30 12.92
N ARG A 56 -13.52 -23.67 12.52
CA ARG A 56 -13.75 -24.90 11.75
C ARG A 56 -13.17 -24.75 10.34
N ASP A 57 -13.47 -23.63 9.70
CA ASP A 57 -12.91 -23.32 8.39
C ASP A 57 -11.38 -23.31 8.40
N GLN A 58 -10.78 -22.79 9.46
CA GLN A 58 -9.32 -22.80 9.65
C GLN A 58 -8.73 -24.21 9.68
N ILE A 59 -9.42 -25.14 10.34
CA ILE A 59 -8.93 -26.52 10.51
C ILE A 59 -9.19 -27.36 9.26
N GLU A 60 -10.39 -27.21 8.67
CA GLU A 60 -10.88 -28.13 7.64
C GLU A 60 -10.59 -27.68 6.21
N ARG A 61 -10.41 -26.37 5.94
CA ARG A 61 -10.37 -25.85 4.57
C ARG A 61 -9.26 -24.86 4.27
N THR A 62 -9.20 -23.76 5.01
CA THR A 62 -8.45 -22.57 4.53
C THR A 62 -7.15 -22.36 5.26
N TYR A 63 -6.88 -23.05 6.33
CA TYR A 63 -5.76 -22.83 7.23
C TYR A 63 -5.79 -21.45 7.94
N LEU A 64 -6.43 -20.45 7.36
CA LEU A 64 -6.53 -19.08 7.87
C LEU A 64 -7.85 -18.83 8.62
N GLY A 65 -8.95 -19.46 8.18
CA GLY A 65 -10.25 -19.31 8.79
C GLY A 65 -10.89 -17.94 8.65
N MET A 66 -10.41 -17.11 7.74
CA MET A 66 -10.91 -15.77 7.48
C MET A 66 -11.08 -15.56 5.97
N GLY A 67 -12.13 -16.12 5.39
CA GLY A 67 -12.52 -15.91 3.99
C GLY A 67 -11.39 -16.00 2.94
N GLU A 68 -11.58 -16.83 1.94
CA GLU A 68 -10.63 -16.99 0.83
C GLU A 68 -10.71 -15.85 -0.18
N GLU A 69 -11.84 -15.15 -0.22
CA GLU A 69 -12.15 -14.22 -1.30
C GLU A 69 -11.49 -12.86 -1.16
N ASP A 70 -11.11 -12.47 0.05
CA ASP A 70 -10.46 -11.19 0.29
C ASP A 70 -9.30 -11.28 1.27
N ILE A 71 -8.10 -11.44 0.73
CA ILE A 71 -6.87 -11.48 1.53
C ILE A 71 -6.66 -10.21 2.37
N ASN A 72 -7.26 -9.08 2.01
CA ASN A 72 -7.10 -7.84 2.78
C ASN A 72 -7.74 -7.91 4.16
N ILE A 73 -8.68 -8.84 4.38
CA ILE A 73 -9.25 -9.02 5.71
C ILE A 73 -8.21 -9.51 6.72
N HIS A 74 -7.23 -10.27 6.27
CA HIS A 74 -6.12 -10.73 7.11
C HIS A 74 -5.23 -9.56 7.53
N ASP A 75 -4.94 -8.66 6.61
CA ASP A 75 -4.16 -7.46 6.89
C ASP A 75 -4.94 -6.51 7.80
N GLN A 76 -6.24 -6.36 7.56
CA GLN A 76 -7.14 -5.58 8.42
C GLN A 76 -7.15 -6.13 9.85
N TRP A 77 -7.33 -7.44 9.99
CA TRP A 77 -7.25 -8.11 11.29
C TRP A 77 -5.91 -7.87 11.98
N ALA A 78 -4.81 -8.03 11.27
CA ALA A 78 -3.47 -7.84 11.81
C ALA A 78 -3.26 -6.42 12.35
N VAL A 79 -3.73 -5.40 11.61
CA VAL A 79 -3.64 -3.99 12.02
C VAL A 79 -4.60 -3.67 13.17
N GLU A 80 -5.87 -4.03 13.05
CA GLU A 80 -6.91 -3.67 14.02
C GLU A 80 -6.80 -4.44 15.34
N SER A 81 -6.26 -5.68 15.31
CA SER A 81 -6.10 -6.50 16.52
C SER A 81 -5.11 -5.89 17.51
N MET A 82 -4.21 -5.02 17.07
CA MET A 82 -3.28 -4.30 17.96
C MET A 82 -3.96 -3.22 18.81
N GLY A 83 -5.24 -2.95 18.60
CA GLY A 83 -6.02 -1.90 19.27
C GLY A 83 -6.06 -0.59 18.49
N ALA A 84 -6.85 0.36 18.96
CA ALA A 84 -7.02 1.67 18.30
C ALA A 84 -5.70 2.41 18.15
N ILE A 85 -4.85 2.35 19.17
CA ILE A 85 -3.48 2.86 19.13
C ILE A 85 -2.54 1.74 19.57
N ALA A 86 -1.66 1.32 18.66
CA ALA A 86 -0.71 0.27 18.96
C ALA A 86 0.29 0.69 20.04
N ASN A 87 0.40 -0.13 21.08
CA ASN A 87 1.38 0.11 22.16
C ASN A 87 2.79 -0.29 21.70
N ARG A 88 3.57 0.70 21.28
CA ARG A 88 4.94 0.50 20.76
C ARG A 88 5.93 0.01 21.80
N THR A 89 5.63 0.15 23.10
CA THR A 89 6.51 -0.37 24.16
C THR A 89 6.51 -1.90 24.26
N ARG A 90 5.51 -2.54 23.63
CA ARG A 90 5.38 -4.00 23.56
C ARG A 90 5.88 -4.58 22.24
N GLU A 91 6.45 -3.76 21.39
CA GLU A 91 6.93 -4.17 20.08
C GLU A 91 8.33 -4.78 20.17
N HIS A 92 8.54 -5.88 19.46
CA HIS A 92 9.82 -6.59 19.42
C HIS A 92 10.30 -6.66 17.98
N LEU A 93 11.02 -5.62 17.54
CA LEU A 93 11.57 -5.55 16.19
C LEU A 93 12.84 -6.39 16.07
N GLY A 94 12.89 -7.20 15.01
CA GLY A 94 14.03 -8.05 14.69
C GLY A 94 14.98 -7.45 13.66
N SER A 95 15.98 -8.20 13.28
CA SER A 95 16.96 -7.80 12.25
C SER A 95 16.37 -7.63 10.87
N THR A 96 15.24 -8.28 10.58
CA THR A 96 14.49 -8.17 9.32
C THR A 96 13.69 -6.88 9.24
N ASP A 97 13.43 -6.20 10.37
CA ASP A 97 12.62 -4.99 10.46
C ASP A 97 13.42 -3.69 10.27
N LYS A 98 14.66 -3.79 9.80
CA LYS A 98 15.54 -2.62 9.62
C LYS A 98 14.92 -1.53 8.74
N VAL A 99 14.19 -1.92 7.69
CA VAL A 99 13.53 -0.97 6.78
C VAL A 99 12.38 -0.27 7.50
N ILE A 100 11.61 -0.97 8.33
CA ILE A 100 10.54 -0.40 9.15
C ILE A 100 11.11 0.61 10.14
N ILE A 101 12.20 0.26 10.81
CA ILE A 101 12.89 1.16 11.75
C ILE A 101 13.38 2.42 11.03
N ALA A 102 14.02 2.27 9.86
CA ALA A 102 14.49 3.39 9.04
C ALA A 102 13.34 4.30 8.58
N ASN A 103 12.24 3.72 8.11
CA ASN A 103 11.04 4.44 7.71
C ASN A 103 10.42 5.25 8.86
N ARG A 104 10.30 4.65 10.04
CA ARG A 104 9.79 5.36 11.23
C ARG A 104 10.68 6.52 11.64
N ARG A 105 11.99 6.32 11.61
CA ARG A 105 12.95 7.41 11.89
C ARG A 105 12.82 8.55 10.90
N MET A 106 12.71 8.23 9.61
CA MET A 106 12.50 9.22 8.55
C MET A 106 11.20 10.01 8.77
N LEU A 107 10.11 9.34 9.13
CA LEU A 107 8.83 9.99 9.41
C LEU A 107 8.90 10.92 10.63
N LEU A 108 9.55 10.50 11.73
CA LEU A 108 9.74 11.35 12.90
C LEU A 108 10.56 12.59 12.57
N GLN A 109 11.65 12.43 11.84
CA GLN A 109 12.46 13.57 11.37
C GLN A 109 11.67 14.51 10.46
N ALA A 110 10.80 13.95 9.60
CA ALA A 110 9.92 14.74 8.75
C ALA A 110 8.92 15.56 9.56
N ILE A 111 8.34 14.97 10.60
CA ILE A 111 7.43 15.65 11.53
C ILE A 111 8.13 16.81 12.24
N GLU A 112 9.31 16.55 12.80
CA GLU A 112 10.12 17.58 13.48
C GLU A 112 10.47 18.73 12.54
N ALA A 113 10.88 18.43 11.31
CA ALA A 113 11.20 19.43 10.30
C ALA A 113 9.98 20.31 9.96
N VAL A 114 8.81 19.71 9.76
CA VAL A 114 7.57 20.44 9.48
C VAL A 114 7.15 21.29 10.69
N GLN A 115 7.27 20.78 11.89
CA GLN A 115 7.01 21.56 13.12
C GLN A 115 7.96 22.75 13.28
N ALA A 116 9.19 22.62 12.79
CA ALA A 116 10.16 23.73 12.74
C ALA A 116 9.94 24.70 11.55
N GLY A 117 8.87 24.54 10.78
CA GLY A 117 8.51 25.41 9.66
C GLY A 117 9.17 25.05 8.32
N ALA A 118 9.85 23.89 8.23
CA ALA A 118 10.39 23.40 6.98
C ALA A 118 9.31 22.73 6.11
N THR A 119 9.55 22.66 4.81
CA THR A 119 8.70 21.89 3.89
C THR A 119 8.87 20.38 4.14
N ALA A 120 7.78 19.64 4.04
CA ALA A 120 7.82 18.18 4.19
C ALA A 120 8.81 17.54 3.19
N PRO A 121 9.62 16.58 3.61
CA PRO A 121 10.53 15.86 2.73
C PRO A 121 9.80 15.29 1.51
N GLY A 122 10.40 15.40 0.33
CA GLY A 122 9.78 15.00 -0.94
C GLY A 122 8.84 16.03 -1.57
N MET A 123 8.42 17.05 -0.82
CA MET A 123 7.61 18.16 -1.30
C MET A 123 8.44 19.41 -1.59
N ALA A 124 9.65 19.48 -1.04
CA ALA A 124 10.51 20.65 -1.12
C ALA A 124 11.11 20.88 -2.52
N ASP A 125 11.20 19.85 -3.35
CA ASP A 125 11.80 19.91 -4.67
C ASP A 125 10.81 19.46 -5.75
N PRO A 126 10.23 20.40 -6.52
CA PRO A 126 9.35 20.06 -7.64
C PRO A 126 10.03 19.16 -8.70
N ALA A 127 11.34 19.28 -8.88
CA ALA A 127 12.08 18.42 -9.80
C ALA A 127 12.19 16.99 -9.29
N LEU A 128 12.24 16.78 -7.98
CA LEU A 128 12.15 15.45 -7.38
C LEU A 128 10.76 14.84 -7.60
N ALA A 129 9.71 15.61 -7.35
CA ALA A 129 8.33 15.16 -7.58
C ALA A 129 8.09 14.78 -9.05
N ALA A 130 8.63 15.54 -10.00
CA ALA A 130 8.55 15.25 -11.43
C ALA A 130 9.31 13.97 -11.84
N ARG A 131 10.35 13.59 -11.08
CA ARG A 131 11.15 12.37 -11.32
C ARG A 131 10.63 11.14 -10.57
N MET A 132 9.72 11.32 -9.63
CA MET A 132 9.15 10.19 -8.92
C MET A 132 8.40 9.27 -9.89
N THR A 133 8.82 8.03 -9.94
CA THR A 133 8.14 7.00 -10.70
C THR A 133 7.12 6.29 -9.83
N ALA A 134 6.02 5.83 -10.45
CA ALA A 134 5.07 4.97 -9.77
C ALA A 134 5.79 3.74 -9.21
N PRO A 135 5.37 3.21 -8.05
CA PRO A 135 5.89 1.94 -7.56
C PRO A 135 5.65 0.84 -8.60
N ASP A 136 6.61 -0.05 -8.72
CA ASP A 136 6.44 -1.25 -9.52
C ASP A 136 6.67 -2.51 -8.65
N THR A 137 6.27 -3.64 -9.19
CA THR A 137 6.45 -4.94 -8.57
C THR A 137 7.31 -5.79 -9.48
N LEU A 138 8.22 -6.55 -8.90
CA LEU A 138 9.10 -7.44 -9.61
C LEU A 138 9.25 -8.75 -8.84
N ASP A 139 9.02 -9.85 -9.53
CA ASP A 139 9.33 -11.18 -9.07
C ASP A 139 10.57 -11.69 -9.80
N GLY A 140 11.43 -12.41 -9.10
CA GLY A 140 12.58 -13.00 -9.74
C GLY A 140 13.55 -13.65 -8.76
N ILE A 141 14.44 -14.46 -9.33
CA ILE A 141 15.54 -15.09 -8.63
C ILE A 141 16.83 -14.49 -9.17
N ALA A 142 17.65 -13.97 -8.28
CA ALA A 142 18.93 -13.37 -8.63
C ALA A 142 20.06 -13.97 -7.79
N PRO A 143 21.29 -14.02 -8.32
CA PRO A 143 22.47 -14.37 -7.52
C PRO A 143 22.64 -13.41 -6.34
N ALA A 144 23.00 -13.94 -5.17
CA ALA A 144 23.12 -13.17 -3.93
C ALA A 144 24.06 -11.95 -4.06
N GLY A 145 25.12 -12.04 -4.85
CA GLY A 145 26.07 -10.95 -5.08
C GLY A 145 25.65 -9.90 -6.11
N ASN A 146 24.52 -10.10 -6.79
CA ASN A 146 24.10 -9.21 -7.90
C ASN A 146 22.59 -8.90 -7.90
N TRP A 147 21.90 -9.15 -6.82
CA TRP A 147 20.44 -8.94 -6.73
C TRP A 147 20.05 -7.48 -7.00
N ASP A 148 20.86 -6.53 -6.57
CA ASP A 148 20.61 -5.09 -6.71
C ASP A 148 20.61 -4.64 -8.19
N ASN A 149 21.58 -5.12 -8.97
CA ASN A 149 21.62 -4.83 -10.40
C ASN A 149 20.51 -5.59 -11.15
N PHE A 150 20.22 -6.82 -10.73
CA PHE A 150 19.17 -7.64 -11.33
C PHE A 150 17.80 -6.94 -11.27
N TRP A 151 17.37 -6.54 -10.08
CA TRP A 151 16.04 -5.93 -9.96
C TRP A 151 15.94 -4.57 -10.67
N ARG A 152 17.01 -3.76 -10.66
CA ARG A 152 17.04 -2.48 -11.38
C ARG A 152 16.92 -2.68 -12.89
N ALA A 153 17.68 -3.59 -13.45
CA ALA A 153 17.63 -3.90 -14.88
C ALA A 153 16.26 -4.47 -15.29
N ALA A 154 15.73 -5.40 -14.53
CA ALA A 154 14.43 -6.02 -14.79
C ALA A 154 13.28 -5.01 -14.66
N ALA A 155 13.30 -4.14 -13.65
CA ALA A 155 12.32 -3.06 -13.49
C ALA A 155 12.38 -2.05 -14.64
N ALA A 156 13.58 -1.67 -15.07
CA ALA A 156 13.77 -0.76 -16.20
C ALA A 156 13.23 -1.39 -17.51
N ALA A 157 13.53 -2.66 -17.77
CA ALA A 157 13.04 -3.38 -18.93
C ALA A 157 11.50 -3.49 -18.93
N LYS A 158 10.91 -3.82 -17.80
CA LYS A 158 9.45 -3.90 -17.60
C LYS A 158 8.76 -2.57 -17.89
N ARG A 159 9.31 -1.47 -17.38
CA ARG A 159 8.80 -0.12 -17.65
C ARG A 159 8.92 0.26 -19.12
N ALA A 160 10.06 0.00 -19.74
CA ALA A 160 10.28 0.31 -21.15
C ALA A 160 9.35 -0.48 -22.10
N ALA A 161 8.99 -1.69 -21.72
CA ALA A 161 8.07 -2.53 -22.47
C ALA A 161 6.59 -2.15 -22.28
N ALA A 162 6.25 -1.40 -21.24
CA ALA A 162 4.87 -1.06 -20.90
C ALA A 162 4.20 -0.23 -22.00
N PRO A 163 2.98 -0.59 -22.45
CA PRO A 163 2.28 0.15 -23.51
C PRO A 163 2.08 1.62 -23.22
N TRP A 164 1.80 1.96 -21.96
CA TRP A 164 1.59 3.34 -21.53
C TRP A 164 2.88 4.17 -21.44
N ALA A 165 4.07 3.55 -21.41
CA ALA A 165 5.33 4.26 -21.43
C ALA A 165 5.62 4.94 -22.78
N LYS A 166 4.98 4.44 -23.84
CA LYS A 166 5.09 4.96 -25.21
C LYS A 166 4.12 6.10 -25.51
N THR A 167 3.13 6.30 -24.65
CA THR A 167 2.16 7.38 -24.76
C THR A 167 2.75 8.63 -24.11
N THR A 168 3.13 9.61 -24.89
CA THR A 168 3.39 10.96 -24.38
C THR A 168 2.12 11.43 -23.68
N ARG A 169 2.20 11.55 -22.37
CA ARG A 169 1.11 12.07 -21.56
C ARG A 169 0.80 13.47 -22.04
N PRO A 170 -0.43 13.81 -22.45
CA PRO A 170 -0.79 15.21 -22.60
C PRO A 170 -0.57 15.85 -21.22
N THR A 171 0.20 16.91 -21.17
CA THR A 171 0.30 17.77 -19.99
C THR A 171 -1.05 18.44 -19.80
N ALA A 172 -2.02 17.74 -19.23
CA ALA A 172 -3.23 18.36 -18.76
C ALA A 172 -2.83 19.32 -17.63
N SER A 173 -3.05 20.59 -17.83
CA SER A 173 -2.87 21.59 -16.79
C SER A 173 -3.76 21.22 -15.61
N LEU A 174 -3.28 21.44 -14.40
CA LEU A 174 -4.05 21.18 -13.16
C LEU A 174 -5.36 21.98 -13.08
N ASP A 175 -5.51 23.00 -13.92
CA ASP A 175 -6.67 23.91 -13.96
C ASP A 175 -7.94 23.31 -14.60
N GLU A 176 -7.82 22.22 -15.38
CA GLU A 176 -9.00 21.61 -16.03
C GLU A 176 -9.71 20.55 -15.18
N ARG A 177 -9.27 20.28 -13.94
CA ARG A 177 -9.86 19.27 -13.06
C ARG A 177 -10.73 19.82 -11.95
N ALA A 178 -10.92 21.13 -11.90
CA ALA A 178 -11.72 21.84 -10.89
C ALA A 178 -13.08 22.32 -11.40
N ALA A 179 -13.54 21.84 -12.55
CA ALA A 179 -14.88 22.13 -13.09
C ALA A 179 -15.79 20.89 -13.03
#